data_a032e67bbbb63d8b630d1b1f4d577f2b
#
_entry.id   a032e67bbbb63d8b630d1b1f4d577f2b
#
_cell.length_a   1.000
_cell.length_b   1.000
_cell.length_c   1.000
_cell.angle_alpha   90.00
_cell.angle_beta   90.00
_cell.angle_gamma   90.00
#
_symmetry.space_group_name_H-M   'P 1'
#
loop_
_entity.id
_entity.type
_entity.pdbx_description
1 polymer ?
#
loop_
_entity_poly.entity_id
_entity_poly.type
_entity_poly.pdbx_seq_one_letter_code
_entity_poly.pdbx_strand_id
1 'polypeptide(L)'
;MSAEARVAELNLEFPPAPKPGGVYHPVVIVGDLAHVSGHGPMRTDGTMITGKVGATMNEADAYLAARQVGLTMLATLRRELGSLDRIERLVKTLGMVNATPDFGQHPQVINGFSNLMVEIWGEVHGKGARSAVGMGSLPSNIAVEVEAVFLLKPE
;
A
#
# COMPACT_ATOMS: atom_id res chain seq x y z
N MET A 1 17.47 -11.13 -7.34
CA MET A 1 17.73 -9.80 -6.75
C MET A 1 16.88 -9.67 -5.52
N SER A 2 17.41 -9.14 -4.42
CA SER A 2 16.64 -8.95 -3.18
C SER A 2 15.69 -7.76 -3.30
N ALA A 3 14.66 -7.71 -2.42
CA ALA A 3 13.71 -6.59 -2.41
C ALA A 3 14.40 -5.26 -2.11
N GLU A 4 15.35 -5.24 -1.16
CA GLU A 4 16.11 -4.04 -0.84
C GLU A 4 16.98 -3.56 -2.01
N ALA A 5 17.64 -4.49 -2.72
CA ALA A 5 18.40 -4.15 -3.92
C ALA A 5 17.50 -3.60 -5.03
N ARG A 6 16.30 -4.16 -5.18
CA ARG A 6 15.34 -3.69 -6.17
C ARG A 6 14.79 -2.31 -5.85
N VAL A 7 14.52 -2.03 -4.58
CA VAL A 7 14.13 -0.69 -4.11
C VAL A 7 15.21 0.35 -4.43
N ALA A 8 16.49 -0.01 -4.21
CA ALA A 8 17.61 0.88 -4.53
C ALA A 8 17.74 1.10 -6.05
N GLU A 9 17.63 0.05 -6.86
CA GLU A 9 17.69 0.14 -8.33
C GLU A 9 16.58 1.03 -8.91
N LEU A 10 15.38 0.94 -8.35
CA LEU A 10 14.23 1.74 -8.76
C LEU A 10 14.25 3.17 -8.20
N ASN A 11 15.26 3.50 -7.38
CA ASN A 11 15.37 4.79 -6.68
C ASN A 11 14.08 5.18 -5.92
N LEU A 12 13.46 4.21 -5.25
CA LEU A 12 12.24 4.47 -4.51
C LEU A 12 12.53 5.24 -3.22
N GLU A 13 11.84 6.36 -3.05
CA GLU A 13 11.89 7.17 -1.84
C GLU A 13 10.68 6.85 -0.95
N PHE A 14 10.94 6.40 0.28
CA PHE A 14 9.90 6.13 1.25
C PHE A 14 9.60 7.36 2.09
N PRO A 15 8.32 7.61 2.43
CA PRO A 15 7.99 8.57 3.45
C PRO A 15 8.48 8.07 4.81
N PRO A 16 8.50 8.93 5.85
CA PRO A 16 8.68 8.45 7.22
C PRO A 16 7.58 7.43 7.54
N ALA A 17 7.96 6.33 8.21
CA ALA A 17 6.99 5.32 8.61
C ALA A 17 5.95 5.94 9.57
N PRO A 18 4.65 5.91 9.25
CA PRO A 18 3.64 6.57 10.07
C PRO A 18 3.53 5.91 11.44
N LYS A 19 3.14 6.71 12.44
CA LYS A 19 2.72 6.20 13.74
C LYS A 19 1.26 5.76 13.64
N PRO A 20 0.85 4.68 14.35
CA PRO A 20 -0.56 4.30 14.42
C PRO A 20 -1.44 5.46 14.88
N GLY A 21 -2.52 5.72 14.14
CA GLY A 21 -3.49 6.77 14.45
C GLY A 21 -4.59 6.34 15.43
N GLY A 22 -4.44 5.18 16.09
CA GLY A 22 -5.45 4.63 16.98
C GLY A 22 -4.92 3.43 17.78
N VAL A 23 -5.85 2.65 18.32
CA VAL A 23 -5.54 1.48 19.17
C VAL A 23 -5.36 0.24 18.30
N TYR A 24 -4.22 0.12 17.64
CA TYR A 24 -3.84 -1.03 16.81
C TYR A 24 -2.33 -1.09 16.59
N HIS A 25 -1.84 -2.26 16.21
CA HIS A 25 -0.47 -2.43 15.70
C HIS A 25 -0.43 -2.23 14.19
N PRO A 26 0.59 -1.61 13.63
CA PRO A 26 0.73 -1.45 12.17
C PRO A 26 0.95 -2.77 11.46
N VAL A 27 1.59 -3.73 12.13
CA VAL A 27 1.82 -5.09 11.63
C VAL A 27 1.64 -6.08 12.76
N VAL A 28 0.91 -7.17 12.49
CA VAL A 28 0.78 -8.32 13.39
C VAL A 28 1.26 -9.57 12.65
N ILE A 29 2.22 -10.27 13.23
CA ILE A 29 2.76 -11.51 12.65
C ILE A 29 2.10 -12.71 13.33
N VAL A 30 1.49 -13.59 12.53
CA VAL A 30 0.91 -14.86 12.99
C VAL A 30 1.50 -15.97 12.15
N GLY A 31 2.34 -16.81 12.76
CA GLY A 31 3.13 -17.79 12.02
C GLY A 31 4.10 -17.09 11.08
N ASP A 32 4.01 -17.36 9.80
CA ASP A 32 4.79 -16.75 8.72
C ASP A 32 4.02 -15.65 7.97
N LEU A 33 2.82 -15.28 8.44
CA LEU A 33 2.00 -14.24 7.82
C LEU A 33 2.11 -12.91 8.57
N ALA A 34 2.47 -11.85 7.84
CA ALA A 34 2.43 -10.48 8.32
C ALA A 34 1.13 -9.81 7.87
N HIS A 35 0.26 -9.53 8.83
CA HIS A 35 -0.99 -8.79 8.62
C HIS A 35 -0.71 -7.30 8.79
N VAL A 36 -0.89 -6.53 7.74
CA VAL A 36 -0.57 -5.10 7.71
C VAL A 36 -1.86 -4.29 7.76
N SER A 37 -1.94 -3.42 8.76
CA SER A 37 -3.07 -2.49 8.94
C SER A 37 -3.21 -1.53 7.77
N GLY A 38 -4.36 -0.87 7.65
CA GLY A 38 -4.62 0.12 6.62
C GLY A 38 -3.59 1.24 6.61
N HIS A 39 -3.08 1.57 5.42
CA HIS A 39 -2.12 2.65 5.18
C HIS A 39 -2.70 3.65 4.19
N GLY A 40 -2.40 4.93 4.41
CA GLY A 40 -2.75 6.02 3.52
C GLY A 40 -1.57 6.48 2.65
N PRO A 41 -1.82 7.40 1.71
CA PRO A 41 -0.81 7.91 0.78
C PRO A 41 -0.02 9.06 1.41
N MET A 42 0.94 8.76 2.28
CA MET A 42 1.79 9.75 2.91
C MET A 42 2.93 10.15 1.97
N ARG A 43 3.12 11.45 1.79
CA ARG A 43 4.27 12.01 1.05
C ARG A 43 5.53 12.01 1.93
N THR A 44 6.67 12.22 1.30
CA THR A 44 7.98 12.31 2.00
C THR A 44 8.03 13.44 3.02
N ASP A 45 7.24 14.50 2.86
CA ASP A 45 7.11 15.60 3.83
C ASP A 45 6.15 15.30 4.98
N GLY A 46 5.53 14.10 5.01
CA GLY A 46 4.58 13.67 6.04
C GLY A 46 3.14 14.08 5.79
N THR A 47 2.84 14.83 4.73
CA THR A 47 1.45 15.19 4.37
C THR A 47 0.77 14.05 3.62
N MET A 48 -0.57 13.97 3.73
CA MET A 48 -1.38 12.96 3.03
C MET A 48 -1.93 13.48 1.72
N ILE A 49 -2.04 12.60 0.72
CA ILE A 49 -2.80 12.89 -0.50
C ILE A 49 -4.28 12.73 -0.19
N THR A 50 -5.05 13.80 -0.29
CA THR A 50 -6.47 13.83 0.03
C THR A 50 -7.31 14.11 -1.21
N GLY A 51 -8.56 13.70 -1.16
CA GLY A 51 -9.54 13.96 -2.23
C GLY A 51 -10.47 12.80 -2.45
N LYS A 52 -11.54 13.07 -3.22
CA LYS A 52 -12.57 12.10 -3.57
C LYS A 52 -12.55 11.87 -5.08
N VAL A 53 -12.29 10.64 -5.47
CA VAL A 53 -12.19 10.25 -6.88
C VAL A 53 -13.56 10.34 -7.54
N GLY A 54 -13.63 11.02 -8.66
CA GLY A 54 -14.87 11.34 -9.36
C GLY A 54 -15.46 12.72 -9.00
N ALA A 55 -14.95 13.38 -7.95
CA ALA A 55 -15.31 14.74 -7.56
C ALA A 55 -14.11 15.69 -7.63
N THR A 56 -13.17 15.56 -6.66
CA THR A 56 -12.01 16.46 -6.53
C THR A 56 -10.72 15.86 -7.08
N MET A 57 -10.74 14.59 -7.46
CA MET A 57 -9.56 13.86 -7.96
C MET A 57 -9.94 13.00 -9.17
N ASN A 58 -9.06 12.96 -10.17
CA ASN A 58 -9.20 12.06 -11.33
C ASN A 58 -8.57 10.69 -11.07
N GLU A 59 -8.84 9.73 -11.96
CA GLU A 59 -8.32 8.36 -11.89
C GLU A 59 -6.79 8.30 -11.91
N ALA A 60 -6.14 9.11 -12.76
CA ALA A 60 -4.69 9.10 -12.89
C ALA A 60 -3.99 9.56 -11.60
N ASP A 61 -4.50 10.61 -10.96
CA ASP A 61 -3.96 11.08 -9.67
C ASP A 61 -4.27 10.09 -8.54
N ALA A 62 -5.41 9.43 -8.59
CA ALA A 62 -5.77 8.36 -7.64
C ALA A 62 -4.86 7.14 -7.78
N TYR A 63 -4.47 6.77 -9.01
CA TYR A 63 -3.46 5.73 -9.26
C TYR A 63 -2.12 6.08 -8.58
N LEU A 64 -1.67 7.32 -8.72
CA LEU A 64 -0.45 7.79 -8.05
C LEU A 64 -0.59 7.81 -6.53
N ALA A 65 -1.77 8.15 -6.01
CA ALA A 65 -2.06 8.05 -4.59
C ALA A 65 -1.99 6.59 -4.09
N ALA A 66 -2.53 5.63 -4.84
CA ALA A 66 -2.42 4.21 -4.52
C ALA A 66 -0.96 3.72 -4.52
N ARG A 67 -0.14 4.17 -5.47
CA ARG A 67 1.30 3.91 -5.48
C ARG A 67 1.97 4.47 -4.23
N GLN A 68 1.60 5.70 -3.82
CA GLN A 68 2.13 6.32 -2.61
C GLN A 68 1.73 5.56 -1.34
N VAL A 69 0.53 4.97 -1.30
CA VAL A 69 0.14 4.06 -0.21
C VAL A 69 1.12 2.88 -0.11
N GLY A 70 1.50 2.32 -1.25
CA GLY A 70 2.49 1.25 -1.31
C GLY A 70 3.84 1.67 -0.71
N LEU A 71 4.34 2.85 -1.06
CA LEU A 71 5.58 3.39 -0.48
C LEU A 71 5.47 3.60 1.03
N THR A 72 4.32 4.08 1.49
CA THR A 72 4.04 4.24 2.93
C THR A 72 4.06 2.90 3.66
N MET A 73 3.40 1.89 3.09
CA MET A 73 3.37 0.53 3.65
C MET A 73 4.77 -0.10 3.70
N LEU A 74 5.58 0.09 2.65
CA LEU A 74 6.95 -0.41 2.60
C LEU A 74 7.83 0.23 3.68
N ALA A 75 7.64 1.52 3.98
CA ALA A 75 8.33 2.18 5.09
C ALA A 75 8.00 1.51 6.42
N THR A 76 6.72 1.22 6.68
CA THR A 76 6.27 0.50 7.87
C THR A 76 6.86 -0.90 7.93
N LEU A 77 6.75 -1.67 6.84
CA LEU A 77 7.27 -3.05 6.79
C LEU A 77 8.77 -3.11 7.03
N ARG A 78 9.55 -2.19 6.44
CA ARG A 78 11.01 -2.12 6.68
C ARG A 78 11.30 -1.85 8.16
N ARG A 79 10.58 -0.93 8.79
CA ARG A 79 10.75 -0.65 10.22
C ARG A 79 10.40 -1.86 11.09
N GLU A 80 9.27 -2.50 10.84
CA GLU A 80 8.77 -3.58 11.69
C GLU A 80 9.53 -4.91 11.49
N LEU A 81 9.97 -5.19 10.26
CA LEU A 81 10.67 -6.43 9.91
C LEU A 81 12.20 -6.30 9.93
N GLY A 82 12.72 -5.07 9.97
CA GLY A 82 14.14 -4.77 9.84
C GLY A 82 14.67 -4.77 8.41
N SER A 83 14.04 -5.50 7.50
CA SER A 83 14.35 -5.53 6.08
C SER A 83 13.18 -6.04 5.26
N LEU A 84 13.00 -5.49 4.06
CA LEU A 84 12.02 -5.99 3.09
C LEU A 84 12.42 -7.35 2.50
N ASP A 85 13.69 -7.74 2.64
CA ASP A 85 14.17 -9.06 2.20
C ASP A 85 13.57 -10.23 3.00
N ARG A 86 12.96 -9.93 4.17
CA ARG A 86 12.16 -10.87 4.94
C ARG A 86 10.87 -11.31 4.24
N ILE A 87 10.38 -10.49 3.31
CA ILE A 87 9.12 -10.76 2.60
C ILE A 87 9.40 -11.73 1.45
N GLU A 88 8.61 -12.81 1.40
CA GLU A 88 8.62 -13.76 0.30
C GLU A 88 7.64 -13.33 -0.80
N ARG A 89 6.39 -13.02 -0.42
CA ARG A 89 5.38 -12.61 -1.39
C ARG A 89 4.22 -11.82 -0.79
N LEU A 90 3.55 -11.07 -1.64
CA LEU A 90 2.23 -10.52 -1.34
C LEU A 90 1.17 -11.63 -1.45
N VAL A 91 0.35 -11.79 -0.41
CA VAL A 91 -0.72 -12.80 -0.35
C VAL A 91 -2.07 -12.20 -0.70
N LYS A 92 -2.45 -11.12 -0.02
CA LYS A 92 -3.78 -10.50 -0.16
C LYS A 92 -3.70 -9.00 -0.01
N THR A 93 -4.50 -8.31 -0.82
CA THR A 93 -4.68 -6.86 -0.75
C THR A 93 -6.18 -6.53 -0.68
N LEU A 94 -6.57 -5.65 0.22
CA LEU A 94 -7.82 -4.92 0.16
C LEU A 94 -7.52 -3.45 -0.14
N GLY A 95 -7.85 -3.02 -1.34
CA GLY A 95 -7.71 -1.63 -1.78
C GLY A 95 -9.03 -0.90 -1.68
N MET A 96 -9.03 0.25 -1.00
CA MET A 96 -10.21 1.08 -0.74
C MET A 96 -10.01 2.46 -1.35
N VAL A 97 -10.92 2.85 -2.22
CA VAL A 97 -10.88 4.14 -2.93
C VAL A 97 -11.95 5.06 -2.36
N ASN A 98 -11.56 6.23 -1.90
CA ASN A 98 -12.49 7.29 -1.55
C ASN A 98 -13.11 7.82 -2.85
N ALA A 99 -14.33 7.38 -3.16
CA ALA A 99 -14.93 7.59 -4.48
C ALA A 99 -16.38 8.03 -4.40
N THR A 100 -16.82 8.75 -5.45
CA THR A 100 -18.23 9.06 -5.65
C THR A 100 -19.00 7.77 -5.97
N PRO A 101 -20.33 7.74 -5.71
CA PRO A 101 -21.13 6.52 -5.93
C PRO A 101 -21.16 6.03 -7.38
N ASP A 102 -20.92 6.90 -8.35
CA ASP A 102 -20.92 6.58 -9.79
C ASP A 102 -19.52 6.22 -10.34
N PHE A 103 -18.45 6.37 -9.53
CA PHE A 103 -17.12 5.94 -9.93
C PHE A 103 -17.05 4.40 -9.95
N GLY A 104 -16.48 3.82 -10.99
CA GLY A 104 -16.43 2.37 -11.19
C GLY A 104 -15.05 1.81 -11.53
N GLN A 105 -13.98 2.63 -11.52
CA GLN A 105 -12.64 2.23 -11.95
C GLN A 105 -11.69 1.96 -10.76
N HIS A 106 -12.23 1.37 -9.68
CA HIS A 106 -11.45 1.04 -8.47
C HIS A 106 -10.25 0.12 -8.77
N PRO A 107 -10.40 -0.95 -9.60
CA PRO A 107 -9.25 -1.80 -9.94
C PRO A 107 -8.10 -1.04 -10.60
N GLN A 108 -8.41 -0.10 -11.49
CA GLN A 108 -7.41 0.72 -12.18
C GLN A 108 -6.66 1.62 -11.20
N VAL A 109 -7.34 2.19 -10.21
CA VAL A 109 -6.72 2.98 -9.15
C VAL A 109 -5.79 2.13 -8.30
N ILE A 110 -6.25 0.98 -7.83
CA ILE A 110 -5.47 0.09 -6.96
C ILE A 110 -4.29 -0.55 -7.70
N ASN A 111 -4.31 -0.60 -9.02
CA ASN A 111 -3.14 -0.99 -9.81
C ASN A 111 -1.89 -0.16 -9.49
N GLY A 112 -2.03 1.08 -9.02
CA GLY A 112 -0.91 1.88 -8.55
C GLY A 112 -0.13 1.20 -7.42
N PHE A 113 -0.84 0.64 -6.45
CA PHE A 113 -0.25 -0.18 -5.39
C PHE A 113 0.28 -1.52 -5.93
N SER A 114 -0.55 -2.25 -6.66
CA SER A 114 -0.21 -3.61 -7.13
C SER A 114 0.98 -3.62 -8.08
N ASN A 115 1.08 -2.65 -9.00
CA ASN A 115 2.21 -2.53 -9.91
C ASN A 115 3.53 -2.25 -9.16
N LEU A 116 3.49 -1.44 -8.11
CA LEU A 116 4.68 -1.23 -7.26
C LEU A 116 5.16 -2.54 -6.63
N MET A 117 4.24 -3.36 -6.13
CA MET A 117 4.58 -4.68 -5.56
C MET A 117 5.21 -5.60 -6.62
N VAL A 118 4.67 -5.60 -7.83
CA VAL A 118 5.23 -6.37 -8.96
C VAL A 118 6.61 -5.85 -9.37
N GLU A 119 6.82 -4.55 -9.37
CA GLU A 119 8.15 -3.96 -9.67
C GLU A 119 9.23 -4.45 -8.70
N ILE A 120 8.86 -4.68 -7.43
CA ILE A 120 9.81 -5.11 -6.39
C ILE A 120 9.98 -6.62 -6.34
N TRP A 121 8.87 -7.38 -6.32
CA TRP A 121 8.89 -8.84 -6.13
C TRP A 121 8.62 -9.66 -7.40
N GLY A 122 8.38 -9.01 -8.53
CA GLY A 122 8.08 -9.69 -9.80
C GLY A 122 6.65 -10.22 -9.90
N GLU A 123 6.29 -10.75 -11.05
CA GLU A 123 4.94 -11.21 -11.38
C GLU A 123 4.42 -12.33 -10.44
N VAL A 124 5.29 -13.24 -10.05
CA VAL A 124 4.89 -14.40 -9.24
C VAL A 124 4.69 -14.03 -7.76
N HIS A 125 5.59 -13.25 -7.20
CA HIS A 125 5.59 -12.93 -5.77
C HIS A 125 4.96 -11.57 -5.46
N GLY A 126 4.95 -10.65 -6.40
CA GLY A 126 4.35 -9.32 -6.25
C GLY A 126 2.85 -9.28 -6.49
N LYS A 127 2.29 -10.26 -7.21
CA LYS A 127 0.83 -10.38 -7.41
C LYS A 127 0.21 -11.25 -6.34
N GLY A 128 -0.69 -10.65 -5.54
CA GLY A 128 -1.52 -11.36 -4.58
C GLY A 128 -2.98 -11.44 -5.04
N ALA A 129 -3.79 -12.15 -4.25
CA ALA A 129 -5.24 -12.05 -4.35
C ALA A 129 -5.69 -10.64 -3.95
N ARG A 130 -6.78 -10.13 -4.53
CA ARG A 130 -7.14 -8.72 -4.34
C ARG A 130 -8.65 -8.47 -4.39
N SER A 131 -9.10 -7.51 -3.57
CA SER A 131 -10.34 -6.79 -3.78
C SER A 131 -10.04 -5.29 -3.90
N ALA A 132 -10.71 -4.60 -4.82
CA ALA A 132 -10.60 -3.16 -5.00
C ALA A 132 -12.03 -2.59 -5.00
N VAL A 133 -12.34 -1.76 -4.02
CA VAL A 133 -13.70 -1.31 -3.72
C VAL A 133 -13.75 0.19 -3.47
N GLY A 134 -14.94 0.78 -3.59
CA GLY A 134 -15.20 2.17 -3.24
C GLY A 134 -15.69 2.30 -1.81
N MET A 135 -15.25 3.37 -1.16
CA MET A 135 -15.71 3.77 0.17
C MET A 135 -16.38 5.13 0.09
N GLY A 136 -17.47 5.28 0.82
CA GLY A 136 -18.20 6.55 0.91
C GLY A 136 -17.39 7.66 1.56
N SER A 137 -16.45 7.29 2.45
CA SER A 137 -15.45 8.18 3.04
C SER A 137 -14.25 7.36 3.53
N LEU A 138 -13.11 8.02 3.68
CA LEU A 138 -11.91 7.46 4.32
C LEU A 138 -11.42 8.44 5.39
N PRO A 139 -10.65 7.96 6.39
CA PRO A 139 -10.14 8.82 7.46
C PRO A 139 -9.38 10.03 6.90
N SER A 140 -9.63 11.21 7.46
CA SER A 140 -8.99 12.47 7.06
C SER A 140 -9.11 12.79 5.56
N ASN A 141 -10.13 12.26 4.89
CA ASN A 141 -10.38 12.42 3.45
C ASN A 141 -9.22 11.94 2.57
N ILE A 142 -8.43 10.97 3.03
CA ILE A 142 -7.40 10.38 2.17
C ILE A 142 -8.02 9.76 0.91
N ALA A 143 -7.30 9.82 -0.20
CA ALA A 143 -7.83 9.37 -1.49
C ALA A 143 -7.94 7.86 -1.60
N VAL A 144 -6.98 7.14 -1.01
CA VAL A 144 -6.86 5.68 -1.08
C VAL A 144 -6.36 5.15 0.25
N GLU A 145 -6.87 4.00 0.66
CA GLU A 145 -6.35 3.22 1.78
C GLU A 145 -6.17 1.77 1.35
N VAL A 146 -5.09 1.13 1.78
CA VAL A 146 -4.82 -0.28 1.49
C VAL A 146 -4.39 -1.00 2.75
N GLU A 147 -4.94 -2.19 2.96
CA GLU A 147 -4.42 -3.19 3.89
C GLU A 147 -3.95 -4.42 3.13
N ALA A 148 -3.00 -5.17 3.68
CA ALA A 148 -2.40 -6.30 2.98
C ALA A 148 -1.93 -7.39 3.93
N VAL A 149 -1.75 -8.60 3.37
CA VAL A 149 -1.10 -9.73 4.05
C VAL A 149 0.09 -10.16 3.21
N PHE A 150 1.24 -10.32 3.85
CA PHE A 150 2.47 -10.82 3.24
C PHE A 150 2.90 -12.13 3.86
N LEU A 151 3.45 -13.02 3.05
CA LEU A 151 4.16 -14.21 3.51
C LEU A 151 5.61 -13.83 3.76
N LEU A 152 6.13 -14.23 4.91
CA LEU A 152 7.52 -14.02 5.29
C LEU A 152 8.35 -15.26 4.99
N LYS A 153 9.62 -15.06 4.66
CA LYS A 153 10.60 -16.15 4.55
C LYS A 153 10.86 -16.74 5.94
N PRO A 154 11.17 -18.03 6.02
CA PRO A 154 11.64 -18.64 7.27
C PRO A 154 12.85 -17.88 7.82
N GLU A 155 12.95 -17.86 9.16
CA GLU A 155 14.13 -17.33 9.86
C GLU A 155 15.33 -18.27 9.73
#